data_6c122959600a70002121ce5eb22a6599
#
_entry.id   6c122959600a70002121ce5eb22a6599
#
_cell.length_a   1.000
_cell.length_b   1.000
_cell.length_c   1.000
_cell.angle_alpha   90.00
_cell.angle_beta   90.00
_cell.angle_gamma   90.00
#
_symmetry.space_group_name_H-M   'P 1'
#
loop_
_entity.id
_entity.type
_entity.pdbx_description
1 polymer ?
#
loop_
_entity_poly.entity_id
_entity_poly.type
_entity_poly.pdbx_seq_one_letter_code
_entity_poly.pdbx_strand_id
1 'polypeptide(L)'
;VKDISVKWRIILSLILTKLTDILLSAKTTLPTLLNAVGAPSWMLGLLVPLRESGSLLPQALMGAWLKNKSDRQKPWLFSMVLQSLFIAMMFLLPLLLFPYMWNIESVSCAAISGFIILASLSGLSLSRAMTSLTMKDIQGEHLRKGMRGNVVGIASTAAGVLSLVFATFSFFSSTMNEQILLVIAGGCLFAMCLSILILKNIETKVDADNDSDENTTSIKDKVRSYIETFSGDLAYFILVRSCFVHTALIAPFFIVWSLNAYPQNTLVSLSSFIIAQGSATIVSSYIWGKLSDYDARLTMQLGALIVFIICVLLLIVIHFDFAQSLPPISFILCYFVLSVGHEGARSGRKVYALDIKVGAQRTDFIGKANTSIGIVILLLGVFYSAISFAGNFVLFSLMAVGLAFGLIISFKMKKEKS
;
A
#
# COMPACT_ATOMS: atom_id res chain seq x y z
N VAL A 1 -10.83 -28.49 20.50
CA VAL A 1 -10.45 -27.34 21.38
C VAL A 1 -9.14 -26.69 20.91
N LYS A 2 -8.09 -27.50 20.57
CA LYS A 2 -6.76 -26.98 20.11
C LYS A 2 -6.86 -26.20 18.81
N ASP A 3 -7.66 -26.62 17.84
CA ASP A 3 -7.86 -25.96 16.55
C ASP A 3 -8.56 -24.59 16.66
N ILE A 4 -9.50 -24.44 17.59
CA ILE A 4 -10.21 -23.18 17.82
C ILE A 4 -9.26 -22.13 18.38
N SER A 5 -8.40 -22.53 19.30
CA SER A 5 -7.37 -21.65 19.88
C SER A 5 -6.37 -21.13 18.81
N VAL A 6 -5.89 -22.01 17.91
CA VAL A 6 -4.96 -21.61 16.83
C VAL A 6 -5.61 -20.65 15.86
N LYS A 7 -6.87 -20.89 15.44
CA LYS A 7 -7.62 -19.99 14.56
C LYS A 7 -7.70 -18.55 15.13
N TRP A 8 -8.04 -18.39 16.40
CA TRP A 8 -8.14 -17.07 17.03
C TRP A 8 -6.78 -16.38 17.15
N ARG A 9 -5.72 -17.12 17.40
CA ARG A 9 -4.35 -16.59 17.41
C ARG A 9 -3.95 -16.05 16.03
N ILE A 10 -4.29 -16.76 14.95
CA ILE A 10 -4.07 -16.30 13.57
C ILE A 10 -4.90 -15.02 13.30
N ILE A 11 -6.18 -15.00 13.69
CA ILE A 11 -7.04 -13.82 13.50
C ILE A 11 -6.46 -12.61 14.24
N LEU A 12 -6.09 -12.75 15.51
CA LEU A 12 -5.53 -11.64 16.31
C LEU A 12 -4.21 -11.12 15.70
N SER A 13 -3.30 -12.02 15.32
CA SER A 13 -2.06 -11.60 14.66
C SER A 13 -2.32 -10.88 13.35
N LEU A 14 -3.30 -11.32 12.55
CA LEU A 14 -3.70 -10.65 11.31
C LEU A 14 -4.32 -9.27 11.58
N ILE A 15 -5.12 -9.12 12.63
CA ILE A 15 -5.68 -7.81 13.03
C ILE A 15 -4.54 -6.84 13.33
N LEU A 16 -3.58 -7.25 14.17
CA LEU A 16 -2.47 -6.42 14.60
C LEU A 16 -1.56 -6.01 13.44
N THR A 17 -1.21 -6.95 12.57
CA THR A 17 -0.38 -6.66 11.39
C THR A 17 -1.11 -5.77 10.38
N LYS A 18 -2.40 -5.97 10.14
CA LYS A 18 -3.20 -5.12 9.26
C LYS A 18 -3.45 -3.74 9.84
N LEU A 19 -3.65 -3.63 11.16
CA LEU A 19 -3.73 -2.34 11.84
C LEU A 19 -2.44 -1.53 11.63
N THR A 20 -1.28 -2.15 11.84
CA THR A 20 0.02 -1.53 11.55
C THR A 20 0.11 -1.08 10.10
N ASP A 21 -0.36 -1.89 9.15
CA ASP A 21 -0.37 -1.56 7.74
C ASP A 21 -1.23 -0.33 7.39
N ILE A 22 -2.37 -0.17 8.07
CA ILE A 22 -3.27 0.98 7.88
C ILE A 22 -2.63 2.22 8.52
N LEU A 23 -2.14 2.10 9.76
CA LEU A 23 -1.55 3.22 10.49
C LEU A 23 -0.23 3.72 9.88
N LEU A 24 0.58 2.84 9.27
CA LEU A 24 1.81 3.21 8.53
C LEU A 24 1.55 3.36 7.03
N SER A 25 0.45 4.01 6.68
CA SER A 25 0.07 4.20 5.27
C SER A 25 1.07 5.09 4.53
N ALA A 26 1.55 4.62 3.37
CA ALA A 26 2.37 5.43 2.44
C ALA A 26 1.58 6.56 1.77
N LYS A 27 0.27 6.62 1.99
CA LYS A 27 -0.62 7.64 1.41
C LYS A 27 -1.03 8.72 2.41
N THR A 28 -0.98 8.43 3.73
CA THR A 28 -1.39 9.36 4.79
C THR A 28 -0.27 9.64 5.79
N THR A 29 0.11 8.65 6.58
CA THR A 29 1.03 8.80 7.71
C THR A 29 2.46 9.10 7.27
N LEU A 30 2.98 8.38 6.27
CA LEU A 30 4.37 8.59 5.84
C LEU A 30 4.59 9.92 5.13
N PRO A 31 3.67 10.44 4.27
CA PRO A 31 3.77 11.81 3.78
C PRO A 31 3.78 12.86 4.89
N THR A 32 2.90 12.69 5.89
CA THR A 32 2.87 13.58 7.06
C THR A 32 4.16 13.51 7.86
N LEU A 33 4.75 12.32 8.04
CA LEU A 33 6.04 12.13 8.70
C LEU A 33 7.17 12.84 7.94
N LEU A 34 7.27 12.66 6.62
CA LEU A 34 8.27 13.37 5.80
C LEU A 34 8.10 14.88 5.85
N ASN A 35 6.85 15.36 5.82
CA ASN A 35 6.55 16.79 5.95
C ASN A 35 6.95 17.32 7.33
N ALA A 36 6.66 16.59 8.40
CA ALA A 36 6.96 16.99 9.78
C ALA A 36 8.47 17.10 10.05
N VAL A 37 9.30 16.23 9.43
CA VAL A 37 10.76 16.32 9.53
C VAL A 37 11.38 17.33 8.53
N GLY A 38 10.56 18.02 7.74
CA GLY A 38 11.04 18.98 6.73
C GLY A 38 11.76 18.33 5.54
N ALA A 39 11.53 17.05 5.29
CA ALA A 39 12.20 16.32 4.20
C ALA A 39 11.87 16.92 2.83
N PRO A 40 12.83 16.92 1.88
CA PRO A 40 12.59 17.43 0.53
C PRO A 40 11.38 16.78 -0.15
N SER A 41 10.55 17.56 -0.83
CA SER A 41 9.29 17.13 -1.44
C SER A 41 9.43 16.00 -2.47
N TRP A 42 10.60 15.89 -3.14
CA TRP A 42 10.86 14.79 -4.07
C TRP A 42 10.80 13.39 -3.42
N MET A 43 11.04 13.30 -2.12
CA MET A 43 10.95 12.03 -1.38
C MET A 43 9.54 11.47 -1.31
N LEU A 44 8.51 12.31 -1.44
CA LEU A 44 7.10 11.91 -1.47
C LEU A 44 6.80 10.97 -2.65
N GLY A 45 7.43 11.22 -3.79
CA GLY A 45 7.27 10.39 -5.00
C GLY A 45 7.72 8.94 -4.81
N LEU A 46 8.61 8.66 -3.86
CA LEU A 46 9.14 7.32 -3.58
C LEU A 46 8.33 6.52 -2.56
N LEU A 47 7.45 7.14 -1.76
CA LEU A 47 6.75 6.46 -0.67
C LEU A 47 5.88 5.28 -1.14
N VAL A 48 4.96 5.54 -2.05
CA VAL A 48 4.08 4.51 -2.60
C VAL A 48 4.88 3.47 -3.40
N PRO A 49 5.79 3.87 -4.30
CA PRO A 49 6.63 2.95 -5.04
C PRO A 49 7.46 2.02 -4.17
N LEU A 50 8.20 2.52 -3.20
CA LEU A 50 9.01 1.69 -2.31
C LEU A 50 8.16 0.70 -1.52
N ARG A 51 6.98 1.13 -1.04
CA ARG A 51 6.07 0.25 -0.32
C ARG A 51 5.46 -0.85 -1.20
N GLU A 52 4.96 -0.50 -2.37
CA GLU A 52 4.29 -1.46 -3.27
C GLU A 52 5.30 -2.36 -3.97
N SER A 53 6.35 -1.79 -4.59
CA SER A 53 7.38 -2.56 -5.31
C SER A 53 8.19 -3.43 -4.37
N GLY A 54 8.58 -2.92 -3.19
CA GLY A 54 9.31 -3.69 -2.19
C GLY A 54 8.54 -4.92 -1.70
N SER A 55 7.21 -4.88 -1.74
CA SER A 55 6.38 -6.03 -1.41
C SER A 55 6.12 -6.98 -2.58
N LEU A 56 6.20 -6.52 -3.84
CA LEU A 56 5.87 -7.32 -5.04
C LEU A 56 7.09 -7.99 -5.66
N LEU A 57 8.19 -7.24 -5.83
CA LEU A 57 9.38 -7.72 -6.55
C LEU A 57 10.05 -8.94 -5.90
N PRO A 58 10.27 -9.00 -4.57
CA PRO A 58 11.02 -10.10 -3.96
C PRO A 58 10.19 -11.37 -3.78
N GLN A 59 8.87 -11.34 -3.98
CA GLN A 59 7.98 -12.47 -3.70
C GLN A 59 8.35 -13.73 -4.48
N ALA A 60 8.75 -13.61 -5.75
CA ALA A 60 9.15 -14.75 -6.57
C ALA A 60 10.43 -15.42 -6.02
N LEU A 61 11.45 -14.62 -5.69
CA LEU A 61 12.71 -15.12 -5.13
C LEU A 61 12.51 -15.70 -3.73
N MET A 62 11.74 -15.02 -2.87
CA MET A 62 11.43 -15.48 -1.52
C MET A 62 10.57 -16.75 -1.54
N GLY A 63 9.63 -16.87 -2.49
CA GLY A 63 8.82 -18.07 -2.68
C GLY A 63 9.66 -19.27 -3.09
N ALA A 64 10.61 -19.09 -4.03
CA ALA A 64 11.56 -20.13 -4.43
C ALA A 64 12.46 -20.56 -3.25
N TRP A 65 12.95 -19.60 -2.46
CA TRP A 65 13.75 -19.91 -1.27
C TRP A 65 12.94 -20.65 -0.20
N LEU A 66 11.65 -20.31 -0.03
CA LEU A 66 10.78 -20.97 0.93
C LEU A 66 10.44 -22.41 0.53
N LYS A 67 10.36 -22.77 -0.75
CA LYS A 67 10.06 -24.15 -1.19
C LYS A 67 10.98 -25.18 -0.53
N ASN A 68 12.26 -24.84 -0.35
CA ASN A 68 13.26 -25.70 0.26
C ASN A 68 13.25 -25.69 1.80
N LYS A 69 12.32 -25.03 2.44
CA LYS A 69 12.19 -24.93 3.90
C LYS A 69 10.91 -25.60 4.36
N SER A 70 11.00 -26.57 5.26
CA SER A 70 9.80 -27.18 5.89
C SER A 70 9.18 -26.32 7.00
N ASP A 71 10.05 -25.62 7.75
CA ASP A 71 9.61 -24.75 8.85
C ASP A 71 9.23 -23.36 8.31
N ARG A 72 7.97 -22.97 8.45
CA ARG A 72 7.43 -21.65 8.05
C ARG A 72 7.43 -20.64 9.19
N GLN A 73 7.52 -21.08 10.42
CA GLN A 73 7.46 -20.21 11.59
C GLN A 73 8.72 -19.37 11.74
N LYS A 74 9.92 -19.94 11.56
CA LYS A 74 11.17 -19.20 11.70
C LYS A 74 11.32 -18.04 10.71
N PRO A 75 11.09 -18.23 9.38
CA PRO A 75 11.07 -17.11 8.43
C PRO A 75 10.01 -16.05 8.78
N TRP A 76 8.83 -16.48 9.26
CA TRP A 76 7.79 -15.56 9.71
C TRP A 76 8.25 -14.73 10.91
N LEU A 77 8.77 -15.35 11.96
CA LEU A 77 9.30 -14.65 13.14
C LEU A 77 10.42 -13.68 12.77
N PHE A 78 11.39 -14.13 11.98
CA PHE A 78 12.49 -13.30 11.52
C PHE A 78 11.99 -12.05 10.79
N SER A 79 11.05 -12.23 9.87
CA SER A 79 10.49 -11.11 9.11
C SER A 79 9.67 -10.16 9.97
N MET A 80 8.96 -10.65 11.00
CA MET A 80 8.22 -9.81 11.95
C MET A 80 9.16 -8.98 12.84
N VAL A 81 10.27 -9.58 13.31
CA VAL A 81 11.31 -8.86 14.07
C VAL A 81 11.96 -7.78 13.20
N LEU A 82 12.29 -8.10 11.94
CA LEU A 82 12.81 -7.10 11.01
C LEU A 82 11.83 -5.95 10.76
N GLN A 83 10.53 -6.23 10.60
CA GLN A 83 9.53 -5.18 10.47
C GLN A 83 9.49 -4.28 11.70
N SER A 84 9.50 -4.86 12.90
CA SER A 84 9.55 -4.09 14.14
C SER A 84 10.80 -3.20 14.22
N LEU A 85 11.97 -3.74 13.82
CA LEU A 85 13.22 -2.99 13.77
C LEU A 85 13.13 -1.82 12.79
N PHE A 86 12.61 -2.03 11.56
CA PHE A 86 12.48 -0.96 10.58
C PHE A 86 11.44 0.09 10.98
N ILE A 87 10.36 -0.29 11.68
CA ILE A 87 9.43 0.68 12.26
C ILE A 87 10.14 1.51 13.34
N ALA A 88 10.89 0.88 14.22
CA ALA A 88 11.66 1.59 15.24
C ALA A 88 12.70 2.54 14.60
N MET A 89 13.46 2.06 13.62
CA MET A 89 14.44 2.90 12.90
C MET A 89 13.78 4.10 12.22
N MET A 90 12.60 3.93 11.62
CA MET A 90 11.89 4.98 10.90
C MET A 90 11.54 6.18 11.78
N PHE A 91 11.22 5.95 13.04
CA PHE A 91 10.79 7.00 13.97
C PHE A 91 11.86 7.36 14.99
N LEU A 92 12.51 6.36 15.62
CA LEU A 92 13.46 6.60 16.70
C LEU A 92 14.82 7.10 16.22
N LEU A 93 15.30 6.63 15.06
CA LEU A 93 16.63 7.00 14.60
C LEU A 93 16.71 8.49 14.21
N PRO A 94 15.75 9.07 13.44
CA PRO A 94 15.71 10.51 13.24
C PRO A 94 15.61 11.30 14.57
N LEU A 95 14.79 10.82 15.51
CA LEU A 95 14.62 11.46 16.81
C LEU A 95 15.90 11.44 17.65
N LEU A 96 16.67 10.33 17.61
CA LEU A 96 17.93 10.20 18.34
C LEU A 96 19.06 11.04 17.72
N LEU A 97 19.12 11.10 16.40
CA LEU A 97 20.14 11.86 15.66
C LEU A 97 19.86 13.37 15.70
N PHE A 98 18.60 13.75 15.69
CA PHE A 98 18.13 15.13 15.65
C PHE A 98 17.08 15.33 16.74
N PRO A 99 17.45 15.70 18.00
CA PRO A 99 16.51 15.85 19.10
C PRO A 99 15.35 16.83 18.83
N TYR A 100 15.54 17.77 17.91
CA TYR A 100 14.53 18.72 17.44
C TYR A 100 14.00 18.35 16.04
N MET A 101 13.78 17.06 15.76
CA MET A 101 13.43 16.58 14.41
C MET A 101 12.17 17.20 13.79
N TRP A 102 11.29 17.77 14.61
CA TRP A 102 10.08 18.45 14.14
C TRP A 102 10.30 19.91 13.74
N ASN A 103 11.46 20.48 14.03
CA ASN A 103 11.85 21.85 13.71
C ASN A 103 13.27 21.89 13.14
N ILE A 104 13.58 21.02 12.20
CA ILE A 104 14.91 20.96 11.57
C ILE A 104 15.06 22.13 10.59
N GLU A 105 15.82 23.14 10.98
CA GLU A 105 16.17 24.28 10.11
C GLU A 105 17.22 23.91 9.04
N SER A 106 18.07 22.93 9.34
CA SER A 106 19.10 22.49 8.40
C SER A 106 18.54 21.56 7.32
N VAL A 107 18.57 22.00 6.07
CA VAL A 107 18.17 21.22 4.90
C VAL A 107 18.88 19.86 4.82
N SER A 108 20.17 19.82 5.19
CA SER A 108 20.94 18.56 5.20
C SER A 108 20.42 17.56 6.23
N CYS A 109 20.13 18.02 7.45
CA CYS A 109 19.58 17.15 8.52
C CYS A 109 18.18 16.64 8.16
N ALA A 110 17.33 17.51 7.61
CA ALA A 110 16.01 17.13 7.11
C ALA A 110 16.09 16.07 5.98
N ALA A 111 17.02 16.24 5.05
CA ALA A 111 17.27 15.26 3.99
C ALA A 111 17.77 13.92 4.55
N ILE A 112 18.70 13.92 5.53
CA ILE A 112 19.20 12.69 6.18
C ILE A 112 18.04 11.97 6.88
N SER A 113 17.20 12.68 7.63
CA SER A 113 16.00 12.09 8.26
C SER A 113 15.08 11.46 7.23
N GLY A 114 14.83 12.13 6.12
CA GLY A 114 14.04 11.60 5.01
C GLY A 114 14.65 10.34 4.39
N PHE A 115 15.96 10.28 4.19
CA PHE A 115 16.66 9.09 3.70
C PHE A 115 16.54 7.91 4.67
N ILE A 116 16.67 8.15 5.99
CA ILE A 116 16.46 7.11 7.02
C ILE A 116 15.05 6.56 6.94
N ILE A 117 14.04 7.42 6.78
CA ILE A 117 12.64 7.01 6.64
C ILE A 117 12.44 6.16 5.38
N LEU A 118 12.97 6.58 4.22
CA LEU A 118 12.84 5.84 2.97
C LEU A 118 13.58 4.49 2.99
N ALA A 119 14.80 4.45 3.56
CA ALA A 119 15.56 3.22 3.74
C ALA A 119 14.83 2.23 4.66
N SER A 120 14.30 2.74 5.80
CA SER A 120 13.50 1.95 6.73
C SER A 120 12.21 1.44 6.07
N LEU A 121 11.53 2.26 5.26
CA LEU A 121 10.36 1.85 4.49
C LEU A 121 10.69 0.74 3.49
N SER A 122 11.83 0.83 2.82
CA SER A 122 12.29 -0.22 1.89
C SER A 122 12.52 -1.53 2.61
N GLY A 123 13.23 -1.52 3.75
CA GLY A 123 13.45 -2.70 4.59
C GLY A 123 12.14 -3.28 5.15
N LEU A 124 11.22 -2.41 5.60
CA LEU A 124 9.88 -2.78 6.06
C LEU A 124 9.10 -3.50 4.95
N SER A 125 9.13 -2.98 3.72
CA SER A 125 8.40 -3.53 2.57
C SER A 125 8.95 -4.90 2.15
N LEU A 126 10.26 -5.06 2.15
CA LEU A 126 10.94 -6.34 1.88
C LEU A 126 10.59 -7.39 2.95
N SER A 127 10.70 -7.03 4.23
CA SER A 127 10.35 -7.92 5.34
C SER A 127 8.88 -8.32 5.30
N ARG A 128 8.00 -7.39 4.93
CA ARG A 128 6.57 -7.64 4.77
C ARG A 128 6.25 -8.63 3.64
N ALA A 129 7.01 -8.62 2.54
CA ALA A 129 6.84 -9.61 1.48
C ALA A 129 7.01 -11.03 2.03
N MET A 130 8.04 -11.28 2.84
CA MET A 130 8.29 -12.57 3.49
C MET A 130 7.16 -12.94 4.48
N THR A 131 6.74 -12.01 5.35
CA THR A 131 5.62 -12.24 6.28
C THR A 131 4.33 -12.58 5.53
N SER A 132 4.06 -11.92 4.40
CA SER A 132 2.86 -12.19 3.59
C SER A 132 2.86 -13.58 2.98
N LEU A 133 4.02 -14.09 2.53
CA LEU A 133 4.15 -15.45 1.99
C LEU A 133 3.99 -16.50 3.09
N THR A 134 4.78 -16.38 4.15
CA THR A 134 4.77 -17.36 5.25
C THR A 134 3.42 -17.39 5.99
N MET A 135 2.74 -16.26 6.14
CA MET A 135 1.41 -16.20 6.75
C MET A 135 0.36 -16.93 5.89
N LYS A 136 0.47 -16.91 4.55
CA LYS A 136 -0.42 -17.69 3.67
C LYS A 136 -0.21 -19.19 3.86
N ASP A 137 1.05 -19.62 4.04
CA ASP A 137 1.37 -21.02 4.33
C ASP A 137 0.82 -21.46 5.70
N ILE A 138 1.01 -20.63 6.76
CA ILE A 138 0.45 -20.85 8.09
C ILE A 138 -1.09 -20.97 8.04
N GLN A 139 -1.74 -20.06 7.31
CA GLN A 139 -3.20 -20.14 7.10
C GLN A 139 -3.57 -21.37 6.29
N GLY A 140 -2.73 -21.77 5.33
CA GLY A 140 -2.91 -22.95 4.49
C GLY A 140 -2.98 -24.23 5.31
N GLU A 141 -2.12 -24.38 6.30
CA GLU A 141 -2.02 -25.57 7.14
C GLU A 141 -3.09 -25.59 8.25
N HIS A 142 -3.31 -24.47 8.93
CA HIS A 142 -4.16 -24.43 10.12
C HIS A 142 -5.63 -24.06 9.86
N LEU A 143 -5.97 -23.58 8.64
CA LEU A 143 -7.35 -23.19 8.31
C LEU A 143 -7.92 -24.05 7.19
N ARG A 144 -9.13 -24.57 7.39
CA ARG A 144 -9.88 -25.35 6.41
C ARG A 144 -10.10 -24.55 5.11
N LYS A 145 -10.13 -25.24 3.97
CA LYS A 145 -10.52 -24.63 2.69
C LYS A 145 -11.92 -23.99 2.84
N GLY A 146 -12.08 -22.77 2.32
CA GLY A 146 -13.33 -21.98 2.44
C GLY A 146 -13.39 -21.06 3.66
N MET A 147 -12.55 -21.25 4.70
CA MET A 147 -12.54 -20.37 5.89
C MET A 147 -11.49 -19.25 5.81
N ARG A 148 -10.50 -19.38 4.92
CA ARG A 148 -9.36 -18.45 4.83
C ARG A 148 -9.79 -17.03 4.48
N GLY A 149 -10.70 -16.89 3.51
CA GLY A 149 -11.27 -15.59 3.12
C GLY A 149 -12.01 -14.90 4.26
N ASN A 150 -12.84 -15.65 5.01
CA ASN A 150 -13.56 -15.13 6.15
C ASN A 150 -12.61 -14.63 7.26
N VAL A 151 -11.57 -15.40 7.60
CA VAL A 151 -10.55 -15.01 8.60
C VAL A 151 -9.86 -13.70 8.18
N VAL A 152 -9.44 -13.59 6.92
CA VAL A 152 -8.82 -12.36 6.37
C VAL A 152 -9.82 -11.20 6.37
N GLY A 153 -11.09 -11.46 6.06
CA GLY A 153 -12.17 -10.47 6.08
C GLY A 153 -12.39 -9.91 7.49
N ILE A 154 -12.61 -10.78 8.47
CA ILE A 154 -12.77 -10.39 9.89
C ILE A 154 -11.57 -9.55 10.35
N ALA A 155 -10.35 -10.00 10.06
CA ALA A 155 -9.15 -9.29 10.46
C ALA A 155 -9.04 -7.90 9.79
N SER A 156 -9.43 -7.76 8.52
CA SER A 156 -9.42 -6.48 7.82
C SER A 156 -10.44 -5.51 8.39
N THR A 157 -11.67 -5.99 8.64
CA THR A 157 -12.74 -5.16 9.21
C THR A 157 -12.38 -4.69 10.63
N ALA A 158 -11.90 -5.60 11.48
CA ALA A 158 -11.49 -5.25 12.84
C ALA A 158 -10.34 -4.24 12.86
N ALA A 159 -9.30 -4.43 12.03
CA ALA A 159 -8.20 -3.48 11.91
C ALA A 159 -8.67 -2.12 11.39
N GLY A 160 -9.59 -2.09 10.42
CA GLY A 160 -10.21 -0.87 9.91
C GLY A 160 -10.99 -0.10 10.99
N VAL A 161 -11.83 -0.80 11.76
CA VAL A 161 -12.59 -0.21 12.88
C VAL A 161 -11.64 0.35 13.93
N LEU A 162 -10.61 -0.42 14.35
CA LEU A 162 -9.63 0.03 15.33
C LEU A 162 -8.88 1.29 14.85
N SER A 163 -8.51 1.35 13.57
CA SER A 163 -7.83 2.53 13.02
C SER A 163 -8.74 3.75 12.99
N LEU A 164 -10.04 3.59 12.73
CA LEU A 164 -11.02 4.68 12.78
C LEU A 164 -11.24 5.17 14.21
N VAL A 165 -11.39 4.26 15.17
CA VAL A 165 -11.53 4.62 16.59
C VAL A 165 -10.31 5.42 17.05
N PHE A 166 -9.10 4.95 16.72
CA PHE A 166 -7.86 5.65 17.02
C PHE A 166 -7.83 7.06 16.41
N ALA A 167 -8.13 7.17 15.12
CA ALA A 167 -8.08 8.45 14.41
C ALA A 167 -9.16 9.43 14.91
N THR A 168 -10.37 8.94 15.22
CA THR A 168 -11.45 9.75 15.78
C THR A 168 -11.10 10.26 17.17
N PHE A 169 -10.55 9.41 18.02
CA PHE A 169 -10.06 9.81 19.34
C PHE A 169 -8.96 10.88 19.24
N SER A 170 -7.97 10.65 18.37
CA SER A 170 -6.88 11.62 18.13
C SER A 170 -7.40 12.96 17.59
N PHE A 171 -8.43 12.94 16.74
CA PHE A 171 -9.05 14.15 16.22
C PHE A 171 -9.73 14.99 17.31
N PHE A 172 -10.56 14.36 18.14
CA PHE A 172 -11.25 15.05 19.23
C PHE A 172 -10.32 15.49 20.38
N SER A 173 -9.19 14.84 20.55
CA SER A 173 -8.17 15.23 21.51
C SER A 173 -7.35 16.45 21.06
N SER A 174 -7.60 16.97 19.85
CA SER A 174 -6.85 18.09 19.24
C SER A 174 -5.33 17.89 19.28
N THR A 175 -4.91 16.64 19.14
CA THR A 175 -3.49 16.25 19.23
C THR A 175 -2.73 16.75 18.01
N MET A 176 -1.53 17.29 18.19
CA MET A 176 -0.66 17.72 17.10
C MET A 176 -0.21 16.53 16.25
N ASN A 177 0.05 16.76 14.96
CA ASN A 177 0.45 15.70 14.02
C ASN A 177 1.70 14.93 14.50
N GLU A 178 2.67 15.61 15.08
CA GLU A 178 3.91 15.02 15.63
C GLU A 178 3.62 14.05 16.77
N GLN A 179 2.73 14.41 17.68
CA GLN A 179 2.32 13.55 18.79
C GLN A 179 1.57 12.32 18.28
N ILE A 180 0.69 12.49 17.30
CA ILE A 180 -0.03 11.38 16.65
C ILE A 180 0.96 10.43 16.00
N LEU A 181 1.97 10.94 15.30
CA LEU A 181 3.00 10.12 14.66
C LEU A 181 3.78 9.28 15.69
N LEU A 182 4.12 9.83 16.84
CA LEU A 182 4.79 9.08 17.91
C LEU A 182 3.87 8.02 18.54
N VAL A 183 2.59 8.34 18.75
CA VAL A 183 1.60 7.35 19.23
C VAL A 183 1.39 6.22 18.20
N ILE A 184 1.34 6.55 16.92
CA ILE A 184 1.29 5.54 15.84
C ILE A 184 2.54 4.65 15.89
N ALA A 185 3.73 5.21 16.03
CA ALA A 185 4.98 4.45 16.11
C ALA A 185 4.95 3.46 17.28
N GLY A 186 4.64 3.94 18.49
CA GLY A 186 4.54 3.12 19.70
C GLY A 186 3.45 2.04 19.58
N GLY A 187 2.28 2.41 19.08
CA GLY A 187 1.16 1.47 18.85
C GLY A 187 1.49 0.39 17.83
N CYS A 188 2.18 0.74 16.74
CA CYS A 188 2.62 -0.22 15.73
C CYS A 188 3.68 -1.18 16.28
N LEU A 189 4.67 -0.69 17.02
CA LEU A 189 5.68 -1.53 17.66
C LEU A 189 5.03 -2.48 18.68
N PHE A 190 4.13 -1.97 19.51
CA PHE A 190 3.38 -2.80 20.46
C PHE A 190 2.55 -3.88 19.74
N ALA A 191 1.83 -3.52 18.67
CA ALA A 191 1.05 -4.45 17.87
C ALA A 191 1.91 -5.55 17.24
N MET A 192 3.09 -5.20 16.70
CA MET A 192 4.04 -6.16 16.14
C MET A 192 4.61 -7.10 17.21
N CYS A 193 5.04 -6.58 18.35
CA CYS A 193 5.53 -7.39 19.47
C CYS A 193 4.44 -8.34 19.98
N LEU A 194 3.21 -7.86 20.14
CA LEU A 194 2.09 -8.68 20.57
C LEU A 194 1.75 -9.78 19.54
N SER A 195 1.79 -9.45 18.25
CA SER A 195 1.60 -10.42 17.17
C SER A 195 2.66 -11.53 17.21
N ILE A 196 3.93 -11.19 17.44
CA ILE A 196 5.03 -12.15 17.62
C ILE A 196 4.74 -13.07 18.81
N LEU A 197 4.37 -12.51 19.97
CA LEU A 197 4.07 -13.28 21.18
C LEU A 197 2.90 -14.25 20.99
N ILE A 198 1.86 -13.84 20.24
CA ILE A 198 0.68 -14.66 19.96
C ILE A 198 1.01 -15.87 19.09
N LEU A 199 1.86 -15.71 18.05
CA LEU A 199 2.12 -16.75 17.06
C LEU A 199 3.44 -17.52 17.27
N LYS A 200 4.36 -17.07 18.11
CA LYS A 200 5.70 -17.69 18.28
C LYS A 200 5.69 -19.19 18.62
N ASN A 201 4.58 -19.72 19.12
CA ASN A 201 4.45 -21.13 19.53
C ASN A 201 3.52 -21.96 18.60
N ILE A 202 3.26 -21.49 17.38
CA ILE A 202 2.49 -22.24 16.39
C ILE A 202 3.46 -22.93 15.45
N GLU A 203 3.70 -24.22 15.67
CA GLU A 203 4.51 -25.01 14.74
C GLU A 203 3.78 -25.14 13.40
N THR A 204 4.45 -24.84 12.33
CA THR A 204 3.96 -24.98 10.96
C THR A 204 5.00 -25.72 10.14
N LYS A 205 4.69 -26.98 9.82
CA LYS A 205 5.54 -27.83 8.98
C LYS A 205 4.81 -28.07 7.67
N VAL A 206 5.32 -27.51 6.59
CA VAL A 206 4.84 -27.78 5.24
C VAL A 206 5.77 -28.82 4.64
N ASP A 207 5.23 -29.86 4.03
CA ASP A 207 6.03 -30.83 3.30
C ASP A 207 6.86 -30.05 2.26
N ALA A 208 8.18 -30.19 2.33
CA ALA A 208 9.05 -29.66 1.32
C ALA A 208 8.74 -30.43 0.03
N ASP A 209 8.27 -29.73 -1.01
CA ASP A 209 8.09 -30.31 -2.34
C ASP A 209 9.46 -30.82 -2.82
N ASN A 210 9.66 -32.14 -2.70
CA ASN A 210 10.85 -32.82 -3.24
C ASN A 210 10.77 -33.02 -4.75
N ASP A 211 9.72 -32.50 -5.41
CA ASP A 211 9.65 -32.45 -6.87
C ASP A 211 10.61 -31.38 -7.41
N SER A 212 11.88 -31.70 -7.29
CA SER A 212 13.01 -30.97 -7.86
C SER A 212 13.22 -31.30 -9.35
N ASP A 213 12.15 -31.44 -10.10
CA ASP A 213 12.16 -31.39 -11.56
C ASP A 213 11.84 -30.00 -12.11
N GLU A 214 12.26 -28.93 -11.41
CA GLU A 214 12.52 -27.70 -12.12
C GLU A 214 13.85 -27.87 -12.86
N ASN A 215 13.78 -28.33 -14.12
CA ASN A 215 14.79 -28.08 -15.12
C ASN A 215 15.44 -26.73 -14.82
N THR A 216 16.76 -26.71 -14.70
CA THR A 216 17.62 -25.53 -14.62
C THR A 216 17.46 -24.70 -15.90
N THR A 217 16.24 -24.20 -16.14
CA THR A 217 16.00 -23.21 -17.19
C THR A 217 16.83 -22.01 -16.87
N SER A 218 17.79 -21.73 -17.73
CA SER A 218 18.67 -20.57 -17.63
C SER A 218 17.86 -19.32 -17.31
N ILE A 219 18.41 -18.41 -16.51
CA ILE A 219 17.79 -17.09 -16.27
C ILE A 219 17.42 -16.43 -17.60
N LYS A 220 18.23 -16.63 -18.64
CA LYS A 220 17.97 -16.16 -20.02
C LYS A 220 16.69 -16.76 -20.62
N ASP A 221 16.44 -18.05 -20.39
CA ASP A 221 15.24 -18.71 -20.93
C ASP A 221 13.98 -18.28 -20.17
N LYS A 222 14.10 -18.06 -18.85
CA LYS A 222 13.02 -17.48 -18.03
C LYS A 222 12.71 -16.03 -18.48
N VAL A 223 13.71 -15.21 -18.72
CA VAL A 223 13.55 -13.84 -19.24
C VAL A 223 12.96 -13.85 -20.64
N ARG A 224 13.45 -14.74 -21.51
CA ARG A 224 12.93 -14.89 -22.88
C ARG A 224 11.46 -15.32 -22.89
N SER A 225 11.10 -16.35 -22.13
CA SER A 225 9.71 -16.78 -21.92
C SER A 225 8.83 -15.66 -21.35
N TYR A 226 9.40 -14.82 -20.46
CA TYR A 226 8.73 -13.67 -19.91
C TYR A 226 8.43 -12.61 -20.98
N ILE A 227 9.40 -12.30 -21.82
CA ILE A 227 9.26 -11.33 -22.92
C ILE A 227 8.30 -11.86 -24.00
N GLU A 228 8.39 -13.13 -24.38
CA GLU A 228 7.50 -13.76 -25.36
C GLU A 228 6.04 -13.80 -24.88
N THR A 229 5.79 -13.88 -23.58
CA THR A 229 4.46 -13.86 -22.98
C THR A 229 3.89 -12.43 -22.86
N PHE A 230 4.71 -11.39 -23.09
CA PHE A 230 4.36 -9.97 -22.96
C PHE A 230 3.53 -9.48 -24.18
N SER A 231 2.57 -10.28 -24.63
CA SER A 231 1.71 -9.98 -25.76
C SER A 231 0.22 -10.08 -25.38
N GLY A 232 -0.62 -9.40 -26.12
CA GLY A 232 -2.07 -9.50 -26.00
C GLY A 232 -2.62 -8.99 -24.65
N ASP A 233 -3.44 -9.80 -24.00
CA ASP A 233 -4.22 -9.41 -22.81
C ASP A 233 -3.35 -9.01 -21.62
N LEU A 234 -2.18 -9.66 -21.44
CA LEU A 234 -1.26 -9.33 -20.35
C LEU A 234 -0.64 -7.94 -20.53
N ALA A 235 -0.23 -7.60 -21.75
CA ALA A 235 0.36 -6.30 -22.05
C ALA A 235 -0.65 -5.17 -21.80
N TYR A 236 -1.89 -5.31 -22.28
CA TYR A 236 -2.95 -4.34 -22.03
C TYR A 236 -3.25 -4.19 -20.55
N PHE A 237 -3.37 -5.30 -19.83
CA PHE A 237 -3.61 -5.26 -18.39
C PHE A 237 -2.49 -4.55 -17.62
N ILE A 238 -1.21 -4.84 -17.94
CA ILE A 238 -0.07 -4.18 -17.31
C ILE A 238 -0.06 -2.70 -17.64
N LEU A 239 -0.30 -2.31 -18.90
CA LEU A 239 -0.31 -0.92 -19.31
C LEU A 239 -1.41 -0.12 -18.61
N VAL A 240 -2.65 -0.62 -18.62
CA VAL A 240 -3.78 0.02 -17.91
C VAL A 240 -3.52 0.09 -16.40
N ARG A 241 -3.03 -1.00 -15.81
CA ARG A 241 -2.68 -1.03 -14.39
C ARG A 241 -1.57 -0.03 -14.06
N SER A 242 -0.58 0.14 -14.94
CA SER A 242 0.50 1.13 -14.78
C SER A 242 -0.06 2.56 -14.78
N CYS A 243 -0.98 2.87 -15.69
CA CYS A 243 -1.66 4.15 -15.72
C CYS A 243 -2.53 4.38 -14.47
N PHE A 244 -3.24 3.36 -14.01
CA PHE A 244 -4.11 3.48 -12.83
C PHE A 244 -3.36 3.47 -11.49
N VAL A 245 -2.05 3.23 -11.47
CA VAL A 245 -1.20 3.46 -10.28
C VAL A 245 -1.26 4.92 -9.84
N HIS A 246 -1.47 5.87 -10.76
CA HIS A 246 -1.61 7.29 -10.44
C HIS A 246 -2.70 7.56 -9.40
N THR A 247 -3.75 6.74 -9.32
CA THR A 247 -4.77 6.84 -8.27
C THR A 247 -4.18 6.71 -6.85
N ALA A 248 -3.03 6.06 -6.69
CA ALA A 248 -2.32 5.94 -5.42
C ALA A 248 -1.22 7.00 -5.26
N LEU A 249 -0.55 7.38 -6.36
CA LEU A 249 0.59 8.30 -6.33
C LEU A 249 0.19 9.75 -6.03
N ILE A 250 -1.06 10.13 -6.30
CA ILE A 250 -1.60 11.47 -6.01
C ILE A 250 -1.64 11.75 -4.51
N ALA A 251 -1.99 10.76 -3.70
CA ALA A 251 -2.30 10.92 -2.29
C ALA A 251 -1.16 11.57 -1.45
N PRO A 252 0.11 11.15 -1.55
CA PRO A 252 1.19 11.76 -0.78
C PRO A 252 1.36 13.26 -1.06
N PHE A 253 1.32 13.64 -2.32
CA PHE A 253 1.48 15.06 -2.73
C PHE A 253 0.26 15.88 -2.32
N PHE A 254 -0.94 15.33 -2.47
CA PHE A 254 -2.18 16.00 -2.07
C PHE A 254 -2.20 16.28 -0.56
N ILE A 255 -1.83 15.31 0.28
CA ILE A 255 -1.82 15.49 1.74
C ILE A 255 -0.84 16.57 2.16
N VAL A 256 0.40 16.51 1.66
CA VAL A 256 1.41 17.51 2.02
C VAL A 256 1.01 18.90 1.52
N TRP A 257 0.48 19.00 0.30
CA TRP A 257 -0.06 20.26 -0.20
C TRP A 257 -1.19 20.81 0.69
N SER A 258 -2.11 19.95 1.12
CA SER A 258 -3.22 20.33 2.00
C SER A 258 -2.74 20.80 3.38
N LEU A 259 -1.79 20.07 4.00
CA LEU A 259 -1.21 20.42 5.30
C LEU A 259 -0.48 21.77 5.23
N ASN A 260 0.21 22.04 4.12
CA ASN A 260 0.94 23.30 3.93
C ASN A 260 0.00 24.48 3.59
N ALA A 261 -1.17 24.22 2.96
CA ALA A 261 -2.16 25.24 2.71
C ALA A 261 -2.87 25.71 4.00
N TYR A 262 -3.01 24.80 4.98
CA TYR A 262 -3.66 25.08 6.27
C TYR A 262 -2.81 24.60 7.44
N PRO A 263 -1.64 25.21 7.68
CA PRO A 263 -0.79 24.86 8.81
C PRO A 263 -1.54 25.11 10.13
N GLN A 264 -1.46 24.15 11.05
CA GLN A 264 -2.09 24.18 12.37
C GLN A 264 -3.64 24.14 12.39
N ASN A 265 -4.30 23.89 11.25
CA ASN A 265 -5.75 23.72 11.24
C ASN A 265 -6.13 22.30 11.70
N THR A 266 -6.95 22.21 12.74
CA THR A 266 -7.36 20.91 13.33
C THR A 266 -8.16 20.05 12.35
N LEU A 267 -8.92 20.66 11.44
CA LEU A 267 -9.66 19.91 10.42
C LEU A 267 -8.73 19.33 9.35
N VAL A 268 -7.67 20.05 8.95
CA VAL A 268 -6.68 19.55 7.99
C VAL A 268 -5.53 18.92 8.77
N SER A 269 -5.75 17.73 9.30
CA SER A 269 -4.83 17.00 10.16
C SER A 269 -4.66 15.55 9.71
N LEU A 270 -3.61 14.89 10.18
CA LEU A 270 -3.37 13.47 9.92
C LEU A 270 -4.57 12.61 10.34
N SER A 271 -5.16 12.87 11.49
CA SER A 271 -6.36 12.15 11.97
C SER A 271 -7.51 12.25 10.99
N SER A 272 -7.79 13.45 10.47
CA SER A 272 -8.87 13.68 9.51
C SER A 272 -8.65 12.89 8.20
N PHE A 273 -7.41 12.84 7.70
CA PHE A 273 -7.09 12.05 6.52
C PHE A 273 -7.22 10.54 6.76
N ILE A 274 -6.84 10.04 7.95
CA ILE A 274 -7.05 8.63 8.33
C ILE A 274 -8.55 8.32 8.42
N ILE A 275 -9.35 9.22 9.03
CA ILE A 275 -10.81 9.07 9.10
C ILE A 275 -11.41 9.05 7.68
N ALA A 276 -11.02 9.99 6.82
CA ALA A 276 -11.51 10.04 5.45
C ALA A 276 -11.17 8.78 4.66
N GLN A 277 -9.94 8.28 4.75
CA GLN A 277 -9.52 7.04 4.08
C GLN A 277 -10.27 5.81 4.62
N GLY A 278 -10.38 5.69 5.94
CA GLY A 278 -11.06 4.57 6.58
C GLY A 278 -12.55 4.54 6.25
N SER A 279 -13.22 5.68 6.35
CA SER A 279 -14.63 5.85 6.00
C SER A 279 -14.88 5.57 4.52
N ALA A 280 -14.03 6.07 3.63
CA ALA A 280 -14.10 5.79 2.20
C ALA A 280 -14.01 4.28 1.93
N THR A 281 -13.08 3.58 2.58
CA THR A 281 -12.92 2.13 2.43
C THR A 281 -14.18 1.38 2.88
N ILE A 282 -14.77 1.73 4.03
CA ILE A 282 -15.98 1.06 4.54
C ILE A 282 -17.17 1.29 3.61
N VAL A 283 -17.45 2.55 3.27
CA VAL A 283 -18.60 2.93 2.45
C VAL A 283 -18.50 2.34 1.04
N SER A 284 -17.31 2.37 0.44
CA SER A 284 -17.13 1.98 -0.95
C SER A 284 -16.90 0.48 -1.17
N SER A 285 -16.43 -0.25 -0.17
CA SER A 285 -16.06 -1.67 -0.34
C SER A 285 -17.22 -2.55 -0.81
N TYR A 286 -18.41 -2.32 -0.26
CA TYR A 286 -19.61 -3.08 -0.66
C TYR A 286 -20.04 -2.73 -2.10
N ILE A 287 -20.03 -1.45 -2.44
CA ILE A 287 -20.42 -0.97 -3.78
C ILE A 287 -19.46 -1.49 -4.83
N TRP A 288 -18.15 -1.31 -4.60
CA TRP A 288 -17.11 -1.76 -5.52
C TRP A 288 -17.00 -3.29 -5.58
N GLY A 289 -17.29 -3.99 -4.47
CA GLY A 289 -17.37 -5.44 -4.45
C GLY A 289 -18.42 -5.97 -5.41
N LYS A 290 -19.67 -5.52 -5.26
CA LYS A 290 -20.76 -5.91 -6.16
C LYS A 290 -20.51 -5.54 -7.61
N LEU A 291 -19.99 -4.33 -7.85
CA LEU A 291 -19.72 -3.87 -9.21
C LEU A 291 -18.57 -4.66 -9.85
N SER A 292 -17.54 -5.02 -9.06
CA SER A 292 -16.43 -5.86 -9.53
C SER A 292 -16.87 -7.26 -9.92
N ASP A 293 -17.81 -7.84 -9.18
CA ASP A 293 -18.38 -9.17 -9.49
C ASP A 293 -19.20 -9.13 -10.79
N TYR A 294 -19.79 -7.98 -11.14
CA TYR A 294 -20.56 -7.78 -12.36
C TYR A 294 -19.65 -7.44 -13.57
N ASP A 295 -18.75 -6.47 -13.41
CA ASP A 295 -17.77 -6.05 -14.45
C ASP A 295 -16.55 -5.41 -13.76
N ALA A 296 -15.49 -6.17 -13.60
CA ALA A 296 -14.27 -5.71 -12.93
C ALA A 296 -13.53 -4.66 -13.76
N ARG A 297 -13.62 -4.71 -15.09
CA ARG A 297 -13.06 -3.69 -15.97
C ARG A 297 -13.78 -2.34 -15.77
N LEU A 298 -15.10 -2.33 -15.76
CA LEU A 298 -15.90 -1.14 -15.52
C LEU A 298 -15.61 -0.55 -14.13
N THR A 299 -15.47 -1.39 -13.13
CA THR A 299 -15.11 -0.96 -11.76
C THR A 299 -13.78 -0.23 -11.72
N MET A 300 -12.73 -0.75 -12.41
CA MET A 300 -11.45 -0.06 -12.54
C MET A 300 -11.60 1.30 -13.24
N GLN A 301 -12.36 1.34 -14.34
CA GLN A 301 -12.59 2.55 -15.13
C GLN A 301 -13.28 3.63 -14.31
N LEU A 302 -14.38 3.28 -13.62
CA LEU A 302 -15.10 4.24 -12.78
C LEU A 302 -14.26 4.74 -11.61
N GLY A 303 -13.50 3.86 -10.96
CA GLY A 303 -12.57 4.27 -9.91
C GLY A 303 -11.49 5.25 -10.41
N ALA A 304 -10.87 4.96 -11.57
CA ALA A 304 -9.89 5.84 -12.18
C ALA A 304 -10.51 7.16 -12.68
N LEU A 305 -11.73 7.13 -13.21
CA LEU A 305 -12.46 8.32 -13.67
C LEU A 305 -12.76 9.28 -12.51
N ILE A 306 -13.18 8.77 -11.36
CA ILE A 306 -13.40 9.60 -10.16
C ILE A 306 -12.09 10.33 -9.79
N VAL A 307 -10.97 9.62 -9.75
CA VAL A 307 -9.68 10.22 -9.40
C VAL A 307 -9.23 11.23 -10.48
N PHE A 308 -9.46 10.92 -11.76
CA PHE A 308 -9.18 11.84 -12.86
C PHE A 308 -9.96 13.16 -12.71
N ILE A 309 -11.26 13.09 -12.44
CA ILE A 309 -12.09 14.29 -12.21
C ILE A 309 -11.55 15.12 -11.04
N ILE A 310 -11.19 14.47 -9.93
CA ILE A 310 -10.58 15.17 -8.80
C ILE A 310 -9.25 15.82 -9.19
N CYS A 311 -8.39 15.17 -9.98
CA CYS A 311 -7.16 15.77 -10.48
C CYS A 311 -7.45 17.05 -11.29
N VAL A 312 -8.44 17.02 -12.18
CA VAL A 312 -8.82 18.19 -12.98
C VAL A 312 -9.31 19.33 -12.07
N LEU A 313 -10.13 19.01 -11.06
CA LEU A 313 -10.57 20.01 -10.07
C LEU A 313 -9.38 20.60 -9.29
N LEU A 314 -8.43 19.79 -8.86
CA LEU A 314 -7.21 20.25 -8.19
C LEU A 314 -6.39 21.17 -9.08
N LEU A 315 -6.26 20.86 -10.37
CA LEU A 315 -5.56 21.73 -11.33
C LEU A 315 -6.24 23.10 -11.45
N ILE A 316 -7.57 23.15 -11.45
CA ILE A 316 -8.32 24.41 -11.46
C ILE A 316 -8.04 25.20 -10.17
N VAL A 317 -8.10 24.55 -9.00
CA VAL A 317 -7.83 25.20 -7.71
C VAL A 317 -6.41 25.76 -7.65
N ILE A 318 -5.41 25.03 -8.15
CA ILE A 318 -4.01 25.45 -8.14
C ILE A 318 -3.80 26.56 -9.17
N HIS A 319 -4.38 26.47 -10.39
CA HIS A 319 -4.20 27.46 -11.44
C HIS A 319 -4.73 28.85 -11.06
N PHE A 320 -5.86 28.88 -10.38
CA PHE A 320 -6.51 30.14 -9.94
C PHE A 320 -6.15 30.55 -8.51
N ASP A 321 -5.23 29.81 -7.85
CA ASP A 321 -4.82 30.04 -6.46
C ASP A 321 -5.97 30.10 -5.44
N PHE A 322 -6.99 29.27 -5.65
CA PHE A 322 -8.19 29.24 -4.80
C PHE A 322 -7.99 28.42 -3.52
N ALA A 323 -6.83 27.82 -3.29
CA ALA A 323 -6.64 26.90 -2.18
C ALA A 323 -7.03 27.49 -0.82
N GLN A 324 -6.59 28.73 -0.53
CA GLN A 324 -6.87 29.41 0.74
C GLN A 324 -8.31 29.99 0.83
N SER A 325 -8.98 30.12 -0.30
CA SER A 325 -10.38 30.59 -0.34
C SER A 325 -11.40 29.47 -0.09
N LEU A 326 -10.97 28.21 -0.20
CA LEU A 326 -11.84 27.07 0.05
C LEU A 326 -11.94 26.78 1.55
N PRO A 327 -13.11 26.34 2.06
CA PRO A 327 -13.20 25.85 3.44
C PRO A 327 -12.25 24.68 3.68
N PRO A 328 -11.56 24.58 4.84
CA PRO A 328 -10.64 23.48 5.15
C PRO A 328 -11.22 22.08 4.96
N ILE A 329 -12.52 21.91 5.24
CA ILE A 329 -13.25 20.66 5.08
C ILE A 329 -13.23 20.14 3.62
N SER A 330 -13.10 21.04 2.63
CA SER A 330 -13.05 20.68 1.21
C SER A 330 -11.89 19.75 0.89
N PHE A 331 -10.75 19.91 1.56
CA PHE A 331 -9.58 19.04 1.39
C PHE A 331 -9.86 17.63 1.91
N ILE A 332 -10.54 17.52 3.03
CA ILE A 332 -10.90 16.22 3.63
C ILE A 332 -11.93 15.50 2.76
N LEU A 333 -12.94 16.22 2.27
CA LEU A 333 -13.93 15.66 1.34
C LEU A 333 -13.30 15.25 0.01
N CYS A 334 -12.39 16.07 -0.53
CA CYS A 334 -11.62 15.74 -1.73
C CYS A 334 -10.81 14.46 -1.53
N TYR A 335 -10.12 14.32 -0.40
CA TYR A 335 -9.36 13.13 -0.07
C TYR A 335 -10.24 11.90 0.14
N PHE A 336 -11.41 12.06 0.74
CA PHE A 336 -12.42 11.00 0.84
C PHE A 336 -12.80 10.47 -0.54
N VAL A 337 -13.15 11.36 -1.49
CA VAL A 337 -13.54 10.98 -2.85
C VAL A 337 -12.36 10.35 -3.63
N LEU A 338 -11.14 10.89 -3.47
CA LEU A 338 -9.91 10.27 -4.00
C LEU A 338 -9.75 8.82 -3.50
N SER A 339 -9.97 8.61 -2.20
CA SER A 339 -9.87 7.30 -1.58
C SER A 339 -10.93 6.34 -2.08
N VAL A 340 -12.18 6.79 -2.27
CA VAL A 340 -13.26 6.01 -2.88
C VAL A 340 -12.88 5.57 -4.30
N GLY A 341 -12.41 6.49 -5.14
CA GLY A 341 -11.97 6.18 -6.51
C GLY A 341 -10.80 5.20 -6.55
N HIS A 342 -9.80 5.41 -5.69
CA HIS A 342 -8.68 4.49 -5.57
C HIS A 342 -9.11 3.06 -5.16
N GLU A 343 -10.04 2.91 -4.21
CA GLU A 343 -10.55 1.60 -3.80
C GLU A 343 -11.30 0.90 -4.96
N GLY A 344 -12.03 1.64 -5.80
CA GLY A 344 -12.66 1.11 -7.01
C GLY A 344 -11.63 0.57 -8.01
N ALA A 345 -10.63 1.38 -8.35
CA ALA A 345 -9.54 0.96 -9.23
C ALA A 345 -8.78 -0.26 -8.68
N ARG A 346 -8.57 -0.32 -7.35
CA ARG A 346 -7.90 -1.43 -6.66
C ARG A 346 -8.75 -2.71 -6.65
N SER A 347 -10.05 -2.61 -6.38
CA SER A 347 -10.98 -3.74 -6.33
C SER A 347 -11.14 -4.38 -7.71
N GLY A 348 -11.50 -3.59 -8.71
CA GLY A 348 -11.66 -4.05 -10.08
C GLY A 348 -10.38 -4.72 -10.62
N ARG A 349 -9.20 -4.13 -10.39
CA ARG A 349 -7.92 -4.73 -10.76
C ARG A 349 -7.70 -6.13 -10.20
N LYS A 350 -8.07 -6.34 -8.92
CA LYS A 350 -7.89 -7.64 -8.26
C LYS A 350 -8.81 -8.70 -8.87
N VAL A 351 -10.08 -8.37 -9.07
CA VAL A 351 -11.06 -9.29 -9.62
C VAL A 351 -10.72 -9.60 -11.09
N TYR A 352 -10.45 -8.58 -11.90
CA TYR A 352 -10.06 -8.75 -13.31
C TYR A 352 -8.86 -9.70 -13.47
N ALA A 353 -7.83 -9.55 -12.63
CA ALA A 353 -6.65 -10.44 -12.68
C ALA A 353 -6.98 -11.90 -12.33
N LEU A 354 -8.04 -12.14 -11.56
CA LEU A 354 -8.49 -13.48 -11.19
C LEU A 354 -9.35 -14.13 -12.29
N ASP A 355 -10.11 -13.34 -13.03
CA ASP A 355 -11.14 -13.83 -13.96
C ASP A 355 -10.66 -13.99 -15.40
N ILE A 356 -9.58 -13.26 -15.78
CA ILE A 356 -9.06 -13.30 -17.16
C ILE A 356 -8.43 -14.63 -17.54
N LYS A 357 -7.91 -15.41 -16.59
CA LYS A 357 -7.29 -16.71 -16.79
C LYS A 357 -7.75 -17.71 -15.71
N VAL A 358 -7.69 -19.00 -16.01
CA VAL A 358 -8.08 -20.08 -15.09
C VAL A 358 -6.92 -21.03 -14.76
N GLY A 359 -6.97 -21.69 -13.61
CA GLY A 359 -6.00 -22.72 -13.21
C GLY A 359 -4.55 -22.20 -13.11
N ALA A 360 -3.59 -23.01 -13.55
CA ALA A 360 -2.15 -22.69 -13.50
C ALA A 360 -1.80 -21.44 -14.31
N GLN A 361 -2.49 -21.18 -15.42
CA GLN A 361 -2.29 -19.96 -16.23
C GLN A 361 -2.61 -18.68 -15.46
N ARG A 362 -3.55 -18.72 -14.50
CA ARG A 362 -3.87 -17.59 -13.61
C ARG A 362 -2.69 -17.23 -12.72
N THR A 363 -2.06 -18.23 -12.11
CA THR A 363 -0.92 -18.00 -11.21
C THR A 363 0.26 -17.39 -11.95
N ASP A 364 0.58 -17.92 -13.14
CA ASP A 364 1.64 -17.39 -14.00
C ASP A 364 1.33 -15.95 -14.45
N PHE A 365 0.10 -15.69 -14.91
CA PHE A 365 -0.36 -14.36 -15.32
C PHE A 365 -0.23 -13.33 -14.17
N ILE A 366 -0.72 -13.67 -12.96
CA ILE A 366 -0.64 -12.77 -11.80
C ILE A 366 0.81 -12.55 -11.37
N GLY A 367 1.64 -13.58 -11.39
CA GLY A 367 3.06 -13.48 -11.05
C GLY A 367 3.80 -12.53 -11.98
N LYS A 368 3.65 -12.73 -13.29
CA LYS A 368 4.25 -11.87 -14.32
C LYS A 368 3.73 -10.43 -14.24
N ALA A 369 2.42 -10.26 -14.09
CA ALA A 369 1.82 -8.93 -13.91
C ALA A 369 2.35 -8.21 -12.68
N ASN A 370 2.47 -8.89 -11.54
CA ASN A 370 2.95 -8.28 -10.29
C ASN A 370 4.43 -7.84 -10.39
N THR A 371 5.28 -8.66 -10.99
CA THR A 371 6.70 -8.31 -11.18
C THR A 371 6.84 -7.10 -12.10
N SER A 372 6.16 -7.13 -13.26
CA SER A 372 6.21 -6.01 -14.23
C SER A 372 5.71 -4.71 -13.60
N ILE A 373 4.59 -4.76 -12.92
CA ILE A 373 4.03 -3.60 -12.23
C ILE A 373 4.95 -3.10 -11.12
N GLY A 374 5.59 -3.99 -10.37
CA GLY A 374 6.57 -3.61 -9.36
C GLY A 374 7.68 -2.74 -9.95
N ILE A 375 8.22 -3.13 -11.11
CA ILE A 375 9.24 -2.36 -11.82
C ILE A 375 8.67 -1.01 -12.29
N VAL A 376 7.50 -1.02 -12.94
CA VAL A 376 6.89 0.22 -13.46
C VAL A 376 6.56 1.20 -12.33
N ILE A 377 6.03 0.74 -11.21
CA ILE A 377 5.73 1.59 -10.05
C ILE A 377 7.01 2.24 -9.53
N LEU A 378 8.12 1.49 -9.48
CA LEU A 378 9.40 2.03 -9.02
C LEU A 378 9.93 3.11 -9.98
N LEU A 379 9.87 2.86 -11.28
CA LEU A 379 10.27 3.84 -12.31
C LEU A 379 9.39 5.10 -12.26
N LEU A 380 8.08 4.96 -12.10
CA LEU A 380 7.18 6.10 -11.91
C LEU A 380 7.50 6.88 -10.64
N GLY A 381 7.90 6.20 -9.56
CA GLY A 381 8.34 6.86 -8.33
C GLY A 381 9.56 7.75 -8.53
N VAL A 382 10.59 7.22 -9.19
CA VAL A 382 11.79 7.99 -9.55
C VAL A 382 11.43 9.17 -10.47
N PHE A 383 10.58 8.94 -11.46
CA PHE A 383 10.11 9.97 -12.38
C PHE A 383 9.37 11.10 -11.65
N TYR A 384 8.38 10.78 -10.80
CA TYR A 384 7.64 11.80 -10.05
C TYR A 384 8.50 12.49 -8.98
N SER A 385 9.47 11.79 -8.40
CA SER A 385 10.46 12.40 -7.53
C SER A 385 11.29 13.44 -8.26
N ALA A 386 11.77 13.14 -9.46
CA ALA A 386 12.53 14.07 -10.28
C ALA A 386 11.70 15.29 -10.71
N ILE A 387 10.41 15.10 -11.01
CA ILE A 387 9.52 16.19 -11.46
C ILE A 387 8.94 17.00 -10.30
N SER A 388 9.02 16.53 -9.06
CA SER A 388 8.43 17.23 -7.91
C SER A 388 8.93 18.66 -7.72
N PHE A 389 10.13 18.97 -8.22
CA PHE A 389 10.69 20.34 -8.21
C PHE A 389 9.96 21.32 -9.15
N ALA A 390 9.20 20.81 -10.15
CA ALA A 390 8.43 21.64 -11.08
C ALA A 390 7.10 22.14 -10.48
N GLY A 391 6.79 21.77 -9.24
CA GLY A 391 5.60 22.19 -8.50
C GLY A 391 4.36 21.31 -8.71
N ASN A 392 3.36 21.54 -7.85
CA ASN A 392 2.16 20.70 -7.76
C ASN A 392 1.30 20.71 -9.04
N PHE A 393 1.26 21.85 -9.76
CA PHE A 393 0.50 21.94 -11.01
C PHE A 393 1.03 20.97 -12.06
N VAL A 394 2.35 20.93 -12.27
CA VAL A 394 2.98 20.00 -13.24
C VAL A 394 2.79 18.56 -12.81
N LEU A 395 2.98 18.26 -11.52
CA LEU A 395 2.77 16.91 -10.97
C LEU A 395 1.35 16.40 -11.23
N PHE A 396 0.33 17.15 -10.81
CA PHE A 396 -1.06 16.71 -10.97
C PHE A 396 -1.49 16.68 -12.44
N SER A 397 -0.93 17.58 -13.30
CA SER A 397 -1.17 17.54 -14.75
C SER A 397 -0.68 16.22 -15.37
N LEU A 398 0.54 15.82 -15.07
CA LEU A 398 1.09 14.55 -15.59
C LEU A 398 0.33 13.33 -15.05
N MET A 399 -0.07 13.35 -13.79
CA MET A 399 -0.90 12.29 -13.21
C MET A 399 -2.28 12.22 -13.87
N ALA A 400 -2.91 13.36 -14.16
CA ALA A 400 -4.17 13.44 -14.88
C ALA A 400 -4.04 12.90 -16.31
N VAL A 401 -2.98 13.27 -17.03
CA VAL A 401 -2.69 12.74 -18.38
C VAL A 401 -2.49 11.21 -18.33
N GLY A 402 -1.75 10.70 -17.35
CA GLY A 402 -1.57 9.25 -17.16
C GLY A 402 -2.90 8.53 -16.92
N LEU A 403 -3.77 9.10 -16.10
CA LEU A 403 -5.12 8.54 -15.85
C LEU A 403 -6.00 8.59 -17.09
N ALA A 404 -6.03 9.71 -17.83
CA ALA A 404 -6.79 9.86 -19.06
C ALA A 404 -6.34 8.83 -20.12
N PHE A 405 -5.04 8.68 -20.31
CA PHE A 405 -4.47 7.69 -21.21
C PHE A 405 -4.85 6.26 -20.79
N GLY A 406 -4.76 5.94 -19.49
CA GLY A 406 -5.20 4.66 -18.96
C GLY A 406 -6.69 4.39 -19.18
N LEU A 407 -7.54 5.39 -19.00
CA LEU A 407 -8.97 5.29 -19.29
C LEU A 407 -9.23 4.98 -20.74
N ILE A 408 -8.60 5.70 -21.69
CA ILE A 408 -8.75 5.46 -23.14
C ILE A 408 -8.32 4.02 -23.52
N ILE A 409 -7.16 3.59 -23.02
CA ILE A 409 -6.65 2.25 -23.35
C ILE A 409 -7.48 1.15 -22.70
N SER A 410 -8.06 1.40 -21.53
CA SER A 410 -8.84 0.40 -20.80
C SER A 410 -10.06 -0.10 -21.58
N PHE A 411 -10.58 0.68 -22.53
CA PHE A 411 -11.66 0.23 -23.43
C PHE A 411 -11.23 -0.90 -24.38
N LYS A 412 -9.92 -1.07 -24.63
CA LYS A 412 -9.38 -2.16 -25.43
C LYS A 412 -9.18 -3.46 -24.65
N MET A 413 -9.32 -3.43 -23.33
CA MET A 413 -9.26 -4.63 -22.50
C MET A 413 -10.47 -5.53 -22.80
N LYS A 414 -10.26 -6.84 -22.83
CA LYS A 414 -11.35 -7.80 -23.01
C LYS A 414 -12.35 -7.70 -21.86
N LYS A 415 -13.65 -7.81 -22.18
CA LYS A 415 -14.67 -8.10 -21.18
C LYS A 415 -14.42 -9.50 -20.62
N GLU A 416 -14.57 -9.61 -19.30
CA GLU A 416 -14.60 -10.90 -18.64
C GLU A 416 -15.76 -11.71 -19.21
N LYS A 417 -15.57 -13.01 -19.36
CA LYS A 417 -16.68 -13.89 -19.72
C LYS A 417 -17.54 -14.02 -18.47
N SER A 418 -18.76 -13.49 -18.53
CA SER A 418 -19.83 -13.75 -17.57
C SER A 418 -20.14 -15.23 -17.51
#